data_824a10ee2d3bbfdb11f9c7077f2fbf1e
#
_entry.id   824a10ee2d3bbfdb11f9c7077f2fbf1e
#
_cell.length_a   1.000
_cell.length_b   1.000
_cell.length_c   1.000
_cell.angle_alpha   90.00
_cell.angle_beta   90.00
_cell.angle_gamma   90.00
#
_symmetry.space_group_name_H-M   'P 1'
#
loop_
_entity.id
_entity.type
_entity.pdbx_description
1 polymer ?
#
loop_
_entity_poly.entity_id
_entity_poly.type
_entity_poly.pdbx_seq_one_letter_code
_entity_poly.pdbx_strand_id
1 'polypeptide(L)'
;MYRFLSPVGLDLNLTLGYAARPMSPNLAPNPVPILYADEHIVVADKPAGLLSVPGRGADKADCLLRIVQAEFADALAVHRLDMETSGLIVLARGATMHRKLSMRFEARQVSKAYVAVVAGAMASQSGEIDLPLIADWPNRPRQIVDPIRGKSSLTRWRLLAYDAATDTSRLMLEPVTGRSHQLRVHLAEIGHPILGDSLYANDAARLAAPRMLLHACMLDLGPAEDGVPAWRFESPAPF
;
A
#
# COMPACT_ATOMS: atom_id res chain seq x y z
N MET A 1 -20.61 -23.16 25.78
CA MET A 1 -20.83 -23.96 24.55
C MET A 1 -20.91 -22.99 23.39
N TYR A 2 -19.78 -22.52 22.89
CA TYR A 2 -19.69 -21.53 21.79
C TYR A 2 -19.39 -22.27 20.49
N ARG A 3 -20.32 -22.22 19.54
CA ARG A 3 -20.14 -22.76 18.19
C ARG A 3 -19.23 -21.82 17.40
N PHE A 4 -18.06 -22.32 17.02
CA PHE A 4 -17.22 -21.70 16.00
C PHE A 4 -17.88 -21.90 14.64
N LEU A 5 -18.20 -20.81 13.95
CA LEU A 5 -18.53 -20.82 12.53
C LEU A 5 -17.21 -20.93 11.74
N SER A 6 -17.12 -21.99 10.94
CA SER A 6 -16.01 -22.25 10.02
C SER A 6 -15.90 -21.13 8.97
N PRO A 7 -14.68 -20.79 8.53
CA PRO A 7 -14.50 -19.81 7.45
C PRO A 7 -15.03 -20.41 6.14
N VAL A 8 -15.86 -19.64 5.47
CA VAL A 8 -16.42 -19.90 4.15
C VAL A 8 -15.28 -20.14 3.17
N GLY A 9 -15.32 -21.29 2.47
CA GLY A 9 -14.37 -21.67 1.46
C GLY A 9 -14.32 -20.62 0.34
N LEU A 10 -13.13 -20.16 0.02
CA LEU A 10 -12.85 -19.36 -1.17
C LEU A 10 -12.89 -20.30 -2.39
N ASP A 11 -14.00 -20.30 -3.11
CA ASP A 11 -14.06 -20.82 -4.47
C ASP A 11 -13.22 -19.92 -5.39
N LEU A 12 -12.02 -20.40 -5.71
CA LEU A 12 -11.11 -19.81 -6.70
C LEU A 12 -11.59 -20.14 -8.11
N ASN A 13 -12.69 -19.57 -8.59
CA ASN A 13 -13.07 -19.60 -9.99
C ASN A 13 -13.96 -18.40 -10.35
N LEU A 14 -13.37 -17.21 -10.38
CA LEU A 14 -13.88 -16.10 -11.16
C LEU A 14 -12.87 -15.79 -12.27
N THR A 15 -12.88 -16.62 -13.31
CA THR A 15 -12.35 -16.27 -14.63
C THR A 15 -13.27 -15.21 -15.24
N LEU A 16 -13.07 -13.95 -14.87
CA LEU A 16 -13.56 -12.84 -15.67
C LEU A 16 -12.71 -12.81 -16.94
N GLY A 17 -13.30 -13.21 -18.05
CA GLY A 17 -12.71 -13.18 -19.38
C GLY A 17 -12.27 -11.77 -19.74
N TYR A 18 -11.01 -11.45 -19.52
CA TYR A 18 -10.35 -10.25 -19.99
C TYR A 18 -9.86 -10.50 -21.41
N ALA A 19 -10.52 -9.91 -22.38
CA ALA A 19 -9.99 -9.82 -23.74
C ALA A 19 -8.77 -8.89 -23.69
N ALA A 20 -7.57 -9.48 -23.70
CA ALA A 20 -6.33 -8.73 -23.83
C ALA A 20 -6.36 -7.92 -25.12
N ARG A 21 -6.35 -6.59 -24.99
CA ARG A 21 -6.17 -5.68 -26.12
C ARG A 21 -4.75 -5.91 -26.69
N PRO A 22 -4.56 -6.00 -28.00
CA PRO A 22 -3.22 -6.16 -28.57
C PRO A 22 -2.37 -4.94 -28.21
N MET A 23 -1.23 -5.18 -27.57
CA MET A 23 -0.23 -4.16 -27.27
C MET A 23 0.34 -3.56 -28.56
N SER A 24 0.46 -2.24 -28.62
CA SER A 24 1.18 -1.55 -29.68
C SER A 24 2.66 -1.97 -29.69
N PRO A 25 3.24 -2.35 -30.85
CA PRO A 25 4.52 -3.05 -30.92
C PRO A 25 5.78 -2.20 -30.72
N ASN A 26 5.69 -0.96 -30.23
CA ASN A 26 6.84 -0.03 -30.22
C ASN A 26 7.11 0.70 -28.90
N LEU A 27 6.61 0.24 -27.76
CA LEU A 27 7.04 0.78 -26.46
C LEU A 27 7.97 -0.25 -25.79
N ALA A 28 9.12 0.24 -25.27
CA ALA A 28 9.90 -0.53 -24.32
C ALA A 28 8.96 -1.04 -23.19
N PRO A 29 9.15 -2.27 -22.67
CA PRO A 29 8.22 -2.84 -21.71
C PRO A 29 8.01 -1.84 -20.57
N ASN A 30 6.74 -1.47 -20.32
CA ASN A 30 6.38 -0.57 -19.24
C ASN A 30 6.92 -1.19 -17.92
N PRO A 31 7.84 -0.51 -17.21
CA PRO A 31 8.45 -1.06 -16.00
C PRO A 31 7.44 -1.23 -14.85
N VAL A 32 6.20 -0.75 -15.03
CA VAL A 32 5.11 -0.81 -14.05
C VAL A 32 4.01 -1.72 -14.60
N PRO A 33 3.78 -2.91 -14.02
CA PRO A 33 2.69 -3.78 -14.43
C PRO A 33 1.33 -3.10 -14.24
N ILE A 34 0.53 -3.02 -15.30
CA ILE A 34 -0.87 -2.61 -15.24
C ILE A 34 -1.70 -3.88 -15.03
N LEU A 35 -2.35 -3.97 -13.86
CA LEU A 35 -3.16 -5.13 -13.49
C LEU A 35 -4.60 -5.03 -14.01
N TYR A 36 -5.10 -3.81 -14.13
CA TYR A 36 -6.46 -3.53 -14.61
C TYR A 36 -6.53 -2.13 -15.20
N ALA A 37 -7.29 -1.97 -16.27
CA ALA A 37 -7.67 -0.65 -16.79
C ALA A 37 -9.03 -0.72 -17.47
N ASP A 38 -9.87 0.28 -17.19
CA ASP A 38 -11.14 0.52 -17.87
C ASP A 38 -11.32 2.02 -18.18
N GLU A 39 -12.52 2.47 -18.47
CA GLU A 39 -12.85 3.87 -18.73
C GLU A 39 -12.83 4.74 -17.46
N HIS A 40 -12.76 4.14 -16.27
CA HIS A 40 -12.87 4.81 -14.98
C HIS A 40 -11.56 4.84 -14.19
N ILE A 41 -10.79 3.75 -14.21
CA ILE A 41 -9.59 3.60 -13.40
C ILE A 41 -8.46 2.86 -14.14
N VAL A 42 -7.25 3.05 -13.64
CA VAL A 42 -6.08 2.22 -13.92
C VAL A 42 -5.56 1.72 -12.58
N VAL A 43 -5.33 0.40 -12.46
CA VAL A 43 -4.69 -0.22 -11.29
C VAL A 43 -3.34 -0.77 -11.70
N ALA A 44 -2.30 -0.35 -11.01
CA ALA A 44 -0.94 -0.75 -11.27
C ALA A 44 -0.32 -1.45 -10.05
N ASP A 45 0.65 -2.32 -10.29
CA ASP A 45 1.52 -2.87 -9.26
C ASP A 45 2.83 -2.06 -9.20
N LYS A 46 2.91 -1.13 -8.26
CA LYS A 46 4.06 -0.24 -8.14
C LYS A 46 5.29 -1.01 -7.64
N PRO A 47 6.42 -1.01 -8.35
CA PRO A 47 7.66 -1.56 -7.81
C PRO A 47 8.16 -0.73 -6.62
N ALA A 48 8.94 -1.35 -5.73
CA ALA A 48 9.71 -0.64 -4.72
C ALA A 48 10.78 0.26 -5.39
N GLY A 49 11.09 1.39 -4.77
CA GLY A 49 12.08 2.35 -5.29
C GLY A 49 11.52 3.39 -6.27
N LEU A 50 10.27 3.24 -6.74
CA LEU A 50 9.63 4.20 -7.64
C LEU A 50 8.71 5.15 -6.85
N LEU A 51 8.77 6.45 -7.16
CA LEU A 51 7.82 7.44 -6.63
C LEU A 51 6.41 7.20 -7.20
N SER A 52 5.37 7.42 -6.42
CA SER A 52 3.98 7.36 -6.91
C SER A 52 3.61 8.57 -7.77
N VAL A 53 4.06 9.76 -7.38
CA VAL A 53 3.83 11.06 -8.02
C VAL A 53 5.13 11.86 -8.06
N PRO A 54 5.25 12.90 -8.89
CA PRO A 54 6.48 13.69 -8.97
C PRO A 54 6.89 14.23 -7.60
N GLY A 55 8.16 14.09 -7.26
CA GLY A 55 8.75 14.70 -6.08
C GLY A 55 9.09 16.17 -6.32
N ARG A 56 9.66 16.82 -5.29
CA ARG A 56 10.19 18.18 -5.42
C ARG A 56 11.60 18.14 -6.05
N GLY A 57 11.81 18.88 -7.13
CA GLY A 57 13.05 18.93 -7.89
C GLY A 57 12.96 18.20 -9.24
N ALA A 58 13.75 18.66 -10.22
CA ALA A 58 13.73 18.11 -11.57
C ALA A 58 14.23 16.65 -11.64
N ASP A 59 15.12 16.28 -10.71
CA ASP A 59 15.68 14.95 -10.53
C ASP A 59 14.67 13.91 -10.04
N LYS A 60 13.45 14.32 -9.62
CA LYS A 60 12.37 13.49 -9.09
C LYS A 60 11.11 13.52 -9.97
N ALA A 61 11.29 13.77 -11.25
CA ALA A 61 10.20 13.79 -12.23
C ALA A 61 9.71 12.37 -12.56
N ASP A 62 10.62 11.38 -12.53
CA ASP A 62 10.30 10.00 -12.84
C ASP A 62 9.47 9.38 -11.72
N CYS A 63 8.24 9.01 -12.06
CA CYS A 63 7.29 8.44 -11.12
C CYS A 63 6.24 7.59 -11.84
N LEU A 64 5.57 6.74 -11.08
CA LEU A 64 4.51 5.87 -11.60
C LEU A 64 3.44 6.67 -12.38
N LEU A 65 2.96 7.80 -11.84
CA LEU A 65 1.94 8.60 -12.52
C LEU A 65 2.38 9.00 -13.95
N ARG A 66 3.62 9.44 -14.14
CA ARG A 66 4.15 9.83 -15.47
C ARG A 66 4.25 8.64 -16.41
N ILE A 67 4.69 7.49 -15.89
CA ILE A 67 4.77 6.25 -16.66
C ILE A 67 3.37 5.82 -17.12
N VAL A 68 2.38 5.83 -16.24
CA VAL A 68 1.00 5.48 -16.57
C VAL A 68 0.38 6.50 -17.52
N GLN A 69 0.66 7.79 -17.37
CA GLN A 69 0.16 8.86 -18.24
C GLN A 69 0.69 8.76 -19.68
N ALA A 70 1.80 8.09 -19.92
CA ALA A 70 2.28 7.84 -21.27
C ALA A 70 1.30 6.96 -22.09
N GLU A 71 0.54 6.10 -21.43
CA GLU A 71 -0.48 5.23 -22.04
C GLU A 71 -1.91 5.75 -21.78
N PHE A 72 -2.17 6.25 -20.58
CA PHE A 72 -3.47 6.76 -20.12
C PHE A 72 -3.34 8.23 -19.74
N ALA A 73 -3.34 9.12 -20.74
CA ALA A 73 -3.04 10.54 -20.57
C ALA A 73 -3.96 11.26 -19.56
N ASP A 74 -5.16 10.75 -19.33
CA ASP A 74 -6.16 11.25 -18.38
C ASP A 74 -6.04 10.65 -16.96
N ALA A 75 -5.02 9.82 -16.69
CA ALA A 75 -4.80 9.21 -15.38
C ALA A 75 -4.41 10.26 -14.32
N LEU A 76 -5.08 10.21 -13.17
CA LEU A 76 -4.91 11.14 -12.04
C LEU A 76 -4.73 10.36 -10.74
N ALA A 77 -3.75 10.74 -9.93
CA ALA A 77 -3.49 10.08 -8.64
C ALA A 77 -4.53 10.47 -7.58
N VAL A 78 -5.17 9.48 -6.96
CA VAL A 78 -6.15 9.66 -5.87
C VAL A 78 -5.55 9.30 -4.49
N HIS A 79 -4.47 8.55 -4.48
CA HIS A 79 -3.67 8.23 -3.30
C HIS A 79 -2.20 7.97 -3.70
N ARG A 80 -1.37 7.70 -2.72
CA ARG A 80 0.04 7.41 -2.95
C ARG A 80 0.56 6.32 -2.02
N LEU A 81 1.55 5.59 -2.50
CA LEU A 81 2.45 4.75 -1.71
C LEU A 81 3.78 5.48 -1.53
N ASP A 82 4.51 5.16 -0.47
CA ASP A 82 5.88 5.63 -0.28
C ASP A 82 6.78 5.06 -1.40
N MET A 83 7.90 5.71 -1.66
CA MET A 83 8.84 5.30 -2.70
C MET A 83 9.26 3.83 -2.54
N GLU A 84 9.60 3.42 -1.33
CA GLU A 84 10.10 2.06 -1.03
C GLU A 84 8.98 1.02 -0.88
N THR A 85 7.70 1.44 -0.72
CA THR A 85 6.55 0.53 -0.65
C THR A 85 6.18 0.04 -2.04
N SER A 86 6.05 -1.27 -2.22
CA SER A 86 5.53 -1.88 -3.45
C SER A 86 4.04 -2.21 -3.36
N GLY A 87 3.41 -2.55 -4.49
CA GLY A 87 2.05 -3.08 -4.53
C GLY A 87 1.01 -2.17 -5.17
N LEU A 88 -0.24 -2.48 -4.90
CA LEU A 88 -1.41 -1.91 -5.54
C LEU A 88 -1.54 -0.40 -5.37
N ILE A 89 -1.68 0.28 -6.48
CA ILE A 89 -2.03 1.70 -6.56
C ILE A 89 -3.11 1.90 -7.63
N VAL A 90 -4.15 2.68 -7.31
CA VAL A 90 -5.20 3.04 -8.26
C VAL A 90 -5.04 4.49 -8.69
N LEU A 91 -5.23 4.73 -9.97
CA LEU A 91 -5.36 6.06 -10.57
C LEU A 91 -6.76 6.19 -11.16
N ALA A 92 -7.38 7.35 -10.98
CA ALA A 92 -8.66 7.64 -11.63
C ALA A 92 -8.44 8.07 -13.08
N ARG A 93 -9.40 7.79 -13.95
CA ARG A 93 -9.44 8.31 -15.31
C ARG A 93 -10.40 9.49 -15.40
N GLY A 94 -9.86 10.64 -15.77
CA GLY A 94 -10.60 11.89 -15.88
C GLY A 94 -10.99 12.52 -14.53
N ALA A 95 -11.36 13.81 -14.56
CA ALA A 95 -11.59 14.63 -13.37
C ALA A 95 -12.81 14.17 -12.54
N THR A 96 -13.85 13.66 -13.20
CA THR A 96 -15.08 13.21 -12.51
C THR A 96 -14.79 12.01 -11.60
N MET A 97 -14.11 10.99 -12.12
CA MET A 97 -13.75 9.81 -11.33
C MET A 97 -12.70 10.13 -10.27
N HIS A 98 -11.74 11.01 -10.60
CA HIS A 98 -10.77 11.51 -9.63
C HIS A 98 -11.45 12.13 -8.39
N ARG A 99 -12.45 13.00 -8.59
CA ARG A 99 -13.22 13.60 -7.49
C ARG A 99 -13.93 12.54 -6.65
N LYS A 100 -14.65 11.62 -7.28
CA LYS A 100 -15.41 10.56 -6.60
C LYS A 100 -14.50 9.67 -5.74
N LEU A 101 -13.41 9.19 -6.31
CA LEU A 101 -12.46 8.35 -5.58
C LEU A 101 -11.72 9.12 -4.48
N SER A 102 -11.33 10.38 -4.73
CA SER A 102 -10.72 11.22 -3.69
C SER A 102 -11.62 11.40 -2.48
N MET A 103 -12.93 11.60 -2.70
CA MET A 103 -13.92 11.67 -1.62
C MET A 103 -14.02 10.34 -0.84
N ARG A 104 -14.00 9.18 -1.52
CA ARG A 104 -13.99 7.86 -0.85
C ARG A 104 -12.74 7.65 0.01
N PHE A 105 -11.57 8.04 -0.48
CA PHE A 105 -10.34 7.98 0.31
C PHE A 105 -10.39 8.90 1.53
N GLU A 106 -10.88 10.12 1.37
CA GLU A 106 -11.06 11.09 2.47
C GLU A 106 -12.07 10.61 3.51
N ALA A 107 -13.20 10.05 3.06
CA ALA A 107 -14.25 9.47 3.90
C ALA A 107 -13.85 8.11 4.52
N ARG A 108 -12.66 7.56 4.22
CA ARG A 108 -12.18 6.25 4.67
C ARG A 108 -13.08 5.08 4.26
N GLN A 109 -13.74 5.19 3.12
CA GLN A 109 -14.58 4.14 2.54
C GLN A 109 -13.76 3.13 1.72
N VAL A 110 -12.46 3.36 1.56
CA VAL A 110 -11.52 2.47 0.86
C VAL A 110 -10.78 1.62 1.86
N SER A 111 -10.96 0.30 1.79
CA SER A 111 -10.21 -0.65 2.60
C SER A 111 -8.88 -1.02 1.92
N LYS A 112 -7.84 -1.16 2.72
CA LYS A 112 -6.47 -1.47 2.25
C LYS A 112 -5.84 -2.48 3.18
N ALA A 113 -5.14 -3.45 2.60
CA ALA A 113 -4.29 -4.33 3.38
C ALA A 113 -2.87 -4.36 2.81
N TYR A 114 -1.92 -4.56 3.71
CA TYR A 114 -0.50 -4.66 3.39
C TYR A 114 0.08 -5.91 4.03
N VAL A 115 1.08 -6.49 3.38
CA VAL A 115 1.96 -7.48 4.01
C VAL A 115 3.27 -6.81 4.34
N ALA A 116 3.78 -7.04 5.56
CA ALA A 116 5.11 -6.64 5.97
C ALA A 116 5.87 -7.80 6.60
N VAL A 117 7.19 -7.78 6.51
CA VAL A 117 8.07 -8.61 7.34
C VAL A 117 8.82 -7.68 8.29
N VAL A 118 8.72 -7.97 9.59
CA VAL A 118 9.28 -7.16 10.67
C VAL A 118 10.30 -7.95 11.51
N ALA A 119 11.18 -7.25 12.20
CA ALA A 119 12.13 -7.85 13.12
C ALA A 119 11.43 -8.32 14.40
N GLY A 120 11.82 -9.49 14.90
CA GLY A 120 11.40 -10.06 16.19
C GLY A 120 10.05 -10.79 16.16
N ALA A 121 9.81 -11.52 17.25
CA ALA A 121 8.58 -12.26 17.49
C ALA A 121 7.49 -11.33 18.04
N MET A 122 6.31 -11.30 17.41
CA MET A 122 5.16 -10.57 17.95
C MET A 122 4.63 -11.22 19.23
N ALA A 123 4.32 -10.42 20.24
CA ALA A 123 3.83 -10.91 21.54
C ALA A 123 2.40 -11.49 21.49
N SER A 124 1.64 -11.24 20.43
CA SER A 124 0.25 -11.70 20.26
C SER A 124 -0.05 -12.01 18.79
N GLN A 125 -1.22 -12.63 18.54
CA GLN A 125 -1.66 -12.97 17.18
C GLN A 125 -2.23 -11.79 16.42
N SER A 126 -2.67 -10.74 17.11
CA SER A 126 -3.21 -9.51 16.50
C SER A 126 -3.20 -8.37 17.51
N GLY A 127 -3.36 -7.15 17.01
CA GLY A 127 -3.46 -5.96 17.85
C GLY A 127 -3.74 -4.70 17.05
N GLU A 128 -3.76 -3.59 17.76
CA GLU A 128 -3.91 -2.24 17.20
C GLU A 128 -2.73 -1.36 17.67
N ILE A 129 -2.33 -0.43 16.81
CA ILE A 129 -1.35 0.61 17.12
C ILE A 129 -2.05 1.94 16.88
N ASP A 130 -2.35 2.66 17.97
CA ASP A 130 -2.99 3.97 17.95
C ASP A 130 -2.00 5.01 18.47
N LEU A 131 -1.19 5.55 17.58
CA LEU A 131 -0.14 6.52 17.89
C LEU A 131 -0.23 7.70 16.93
N PRO A 132 -0.48 8.92 17.43
CA PRO A 132 -0.64 10.09 16.56
C PRO A 132 0.67 10.52 15.93
N LEU A 133 0.63 10.87 14.62
CA LEU A 133 1.81 11.14 13.81
C LEU A 133 1.88 12.58 13.31
N ILE A 134 3.10 13.11 13.27
CA ILE A 134 3.44 14.42 12.69
C ILE A 134 4.74 14.35 11.90
N ALA A 135 4.91 15.27 10.95
CA ALA A 135 6.17 15.39 10.22
C ALA A 135 7.31 15.85 11.14
N ASP A 136 8.43 15.13 11.10
CA ASP A 136 9.69 15.57 11.70
C ASP A 136 10.35 16.60 10.77
N TRP A 137 10.00 17.88 10.97
CA TRP A 137 10.41 18.95 10.06
C TRP A 137 11.93 19.06 9.87
N PRO A 138 12.78 18.93 10.92
CA PRO A 138 14.23 18.96 10.78
C PRO A 138 14.77 17.76 9.96
N ASN A 139 14.14 16.58 10.08
CA ASN A 139 14.63 15.33 9.51
C ASN A 139 13.72 14.80 8.39
N ARG A 140 13.05 15.69 7.63
CA ARG A 140 12.19 15.25 6.51
C ARG A 140 12.93 14.32 5.54
N PRO A 141 12.26 13.30 5.03
CA PRO A 141 10.81 13.04 5.01
C PRO A 141 10.25 12.27 6.23
N ARG A 142 11.00 12.11 7.32
CA ARG A 142 10.59 11.33 8.49
C ARG A 142 9.31 11.87 9.13
N GLN A 143 8.57 10.93 9.74
CA GLN A 143 7.44 11.19 10.63
C GLN A 143 7.82 10.72 12.03
N ILE A 144 7.22 11.29 13.06
CA ILE A 144 7.40 10.93 14.47
C ILE A 144 6.06 10.82 15.17
N VAL A 145 6.03 10.09 16.29
CA VAL A 145 4.91 10.09 17.22
C VAL A 145 4.96 11.38 18.05
N ASP A 146 3.85 12.11 18.10
CA ASP A 146 3.68 13.29 18.95
C ASP A 146 2.26 13.26 19.55
N PRO A 147 2.13 12.90 20.84
CA PRO A 147 0.83 12.79 21.50
C PRO A 147 0.03 14.09 21.58
N ILE A 148 0.70 15.24 21.46
CA ILE A 148 0.08 16.57 21.64
C ILE A 148 -0.34 17.16 20.31
N ARG A 149 0.54 17.12 19.27
CA ARG A 149 0.35 17.80 17.99
C ARG A 149 0.12 16.82 16.83
N GLY A 150 0.35 15.53 17.06
CA GLY A 150 0.20 14.49 16.05
C GLY A 150 -1.26 14.33 15.61
N LYS A 151 -1.43 13.94 14.35
CA LYS A 151 -2.74 13.58 13.80
C LYS A 151 -3.05 12.14 14.18
N SER A 152 -4.25 11.86 14.70
CA SER A 152 -4.73 10.51 15.02
C SER A 152 -4.44 9.54 13.87
N SER A 153 -3.84 8.40 14.23
CA SER A 153 -3.41 7.37 13.27
C SER A 153 -3.59 6.00 13.91
N LEU A 154 -4.35 5.13 13.26
CA LEU A 154 -4.69 3.79 13.74
C LEU A 154 -4.32 2.75 12.70
N THR A 155 -3.57 1.73 13.11
CA THR A 155 -3.19 0.55 12.33
C THR A 155 -3.62 -0.71 13.07
N ARG A 156 -4.38 -1.58 12.41
CA ARG A 156 -4.64 -2.96 12.85
C ARG A 156 -3.61 -3.88 12.25
N TRP A 157 -3.21 -4.89 13.02
CA TRP A 157 -2.29 -5.88 12.52
C TRP A 157 -2.68 -7.30 12.97
N ARG A 158 -2.27 -8.30 12.19
CA ARG A 158 -2.45 -9.72 12.49
C ARG A 158 -1.20 -10.48 12.06
N LEU A 159 -0.70 -11.35 12.92
CA LEU A 159 0.41 -12.25 12.64
C LEU A 159 -0.02 -13.29 11.60
N LEU A 160 0.74 -13.42 10.52
CA LEU A 160 0.55 -14.46 9.51
C LEU A 160 1.49 -15.64 9.74
N ALA A 161 2.74 -15.36 10.08
CA ALA A 161 3.76 -16.36 10.35
C ALA A 161 4.90 -15.75 11.18
N TYR A 162 5.58 -16.59 11.94
CA TYR A 162 6.85 -16.29 12.62
C TYR A 162 7.91 -17.29 12.16
N ASP A 163 9.07 -16.78 11.78
CA ASP A 163 10.24 -17.56 11.44
C ASP A 163 11.27 -17.44 12.58
N ALA A 164 11.43 -18.53 13.34
CA ALA A 164 12.37 -18.57 14.45
C ALA A 164 13.84 -18.62 14.02
N ALA A 165 14.13 -19.04 12.77
CA ALA A 165 15.50 -19.09 12.27
C ALA A 165 16.07 -17.72 11.99
N THR A 166 15.23 -16.78 11.54
CA THR A 166 15.60 -15.40 11.24
C THR A 166 15.11 -14.40 12.27
N ASP A 167 14.36 -14.87 13.30
CA ASP A 167 13.67 -14.03 14.28
C ASP A 167 12.86 -12.91 13.62
N THR A 168 11.97 -13.30 12.69
CA THR A 168 11.13 -12.34 11.93
C THR A 168 9.66 -12.73 11.95
N SER A 169 8.79 -11.74 11.95
CA SER A 169 7.34 -11.93 11.87
C SER A 169 6.80 -11.38 10.55
N ARG A 170 5.94 -12.16 9.89
CA ARG A 170 5.16 -11.73 8.73
C ARG A 170 3.79 -11.29 9.20
N LEU A 171 3.42 -10.05 8.87
CA LEU A 171 2.19 -9.42 9.33
C LEU A 171 1.26 -9.04 8.18
N MET A 172 -0.05 -9.17 8.41
CA MET A 172 -1.08 -8.44 7.68
C MET A 172 -1.35 -7.14 8.44
N LEU A 173 -1.37 -6.03 7.72
CA LEU A 173 -1.57 -4.68 8.26
C LEU A 173 -2.77 -4.03 7.58
N GLU A 174 -3.67 -3.46 8.36
CA GLU A 174 -4.84 -2.73 7.90
C GLU A 174 -4.80 -1.29 8.45
N PRO A 175 -4.31 -0.32 7.66
CA PRO A 175 -4.33 1.08 8.08
C PRO A 175 -5.76 1.65 8.03
N VAL A 176 -6.37 1.90 9.18
CA VAL A 176 -7.67 2.58 9.31
C VAL A 176 -7.56 4.05 8.89
N THR A 177 -6.42 4.65 9.14
CA THR A 177 -6.03 5.99 8.66
C THR A 177 -4.93 5.88 7.60
N GLY A 178 -4.62 6.97 6.89
CA GLY A 178 -3.62 6.97 5.81
C GLY A 178 -2.59 8.09 5.96
N ARG A 179 -1.86 8.16 7.10
CA ARG A 179 -0.80 9.15 7.27
C ARG A 179 0.48 8.72 6.55
N SER A 180 1.30 9.69 6.16
CA SER A 180 2.61 9.41 5.57
C SER A 180 3.43 8.52 6.51
N HIS A 181 4.09 7.50 5.97
CA HIS A 181 4.94 6.52 6.68
C HIS A 181 4.26 5.81 7.86
N GLN A 182 2.90 5.83 7.96
CA GLN A 182 2.17 5.38 9.14
C GLN A 182 2.58 3.97 9.58
N LEU A 183 2.50 2.98 8.68
CA LEU A 183 2.82 1.58 8.99
C LEU A 183 4.27 1.42 9.46
N ARG A 184 5.18 2.16 8.85
CA ARG A 184 6.62 2.12 9.14
C ARG A 184 6.93 2.65 10.54
N VAL A 185 6.41 3.84 10.87
CA VAL A 185 6.60 4.45 12.20
C VAL A 185 5.90 3.61 13.26
N HIS A 186 4.64 3.21 13.06
CA HIS A 186 3.89 2.43 14.04
C HIS A 186 4.62 1.14 14.42
N LEU A 187 5.12 0.38 13.44
CA LEU A 187 5.83 -0.86 13.70
C LEU A 187 7.19 -0.63 14.37
N ALA A 188 7.91 0.41 13.99
CA ALA A 188 9.17 0.78 14.64
C ALA A 188 8.97 1.20 16.10
N GLU A 189 7.91 1.97 16.40
CA GLU A 189 7.60 2.46 17.77
C GLU A 189 7.24 1.32 18.72
N ILE A 190 6.64 0.25 18.23
CA ILE A 190 6.35 -0.94 19.06
C ILE A 190 7.52 -1.94 19.11
N GLY A 191 8.70 -1.57 18.58
CA GLY A 191 9.92 -2.40 18.63
C GLY A 191 10.06 -3.43 17.51
N HIS A 192 9.19 -3.43 16.49
CA HIS A 192 9.18 -4.35 15.38
C HIS A 192 9.34 -3.63 14.02
N PRO A 193 10.52 -3.00 13.75
CA PRO A 193 10.73 -2.27 12.51
C PRO A 193 10.63 -3.20 11.30
N ILE A 194 10.14 -2.66 10.17
CA ILE A 194 10.06 -3.38 8.90
C ILE A 194 11.49 -3.65 8.39
N LEU A 195 11.75 -4.89 7.95
CA LEU A 195 13.05 -5.23 7.37
C LEU A 195 13.32 -4.41 6.10
N GLY A 196 14.56 -3.93 5.96
CA GLY A 196 14.98 -3.12 4.82
C GLY A 196 14.50 -1.66 4.87
N ASP A 197 13.82 -1.22 5.94
CA ASP A 197 13.38 0.18 6.06
C ASP A 197 14.59 1.11 6.30
N SER A 198 14.89 1.97 5.33
CA SER A 198 16.02 2.88 5.34
C SER A 198 15.90 4.03 6.34
N LEU A 199 14.68 4.33 6.83
CA LEU A 199 14.42 5.50 7.68
C LEU A 199 14.16 5.14 9.14
N TYR A 200 13.50 4.00 9.42
CA TYR A 200 12.99 3.70 10.76
C TYR A 200 13.57 2.43 11.38
N ALA A 201 14.20 1.55 10.58
CA ALA A 201 14.86 0.37 11.11
C ALA A 201 16.25 0.70 11.69
N ASN A 202 16.65 -0.06 12.71
CA ASN A 202 18.05 -0.11 13.12
C ASN A 202 18.91 -0.79 12.04
N ASP A 203 20.22 -0.74 12.17
CA ASP A 203 21.13 -1.28 11.14
C ASP A 203 20.92 -2.78 10.89
N ALA A 204 20.67 -3.57 11.93
CA ALA A 204 20.42 -5.01 11.78
C ALA A 204 19.19 -5.28 10.92
N ALA A 205 18.03 -4.70 11.24
CA ALA A 205 16.80 -4.88 10.48
C ALA A 205 16.87 -4.22 9.08
N ARG A 206 17.59 -3.08 8.96
CA ARG A 206 17.80 -2.40 7.67
C ARG A 206 18.62 -3.25 6.71
N LEU A 207 19.66 -3.90 7.17
CA LEU A 207 20.54 -4.74 6.35
C LEU A 207 20.03 -6.16 6.14
N ALA A 208 18.99 -6.58 6.87
CA ALA A 208 18.41 -7.91 6.77
C ALA A 208 17.64 -8.16 5.45
N ALA A 209 17.34 -7.10 4.69
CA ALA A 209 16.68 -7.23 3.38
C ALA A 209 17.23 -6.22 2.37
N PRO A 210 17.28 -6.57 1.07
CA PRO A 210 17.80 -5.70 0.02
C PRO A 210 16.89 -4.50 -0.29
N ARG A 211 15.64 -4.53 0.20
CA ARG A 211 14.64 -3.48 0.09
C ARG A 211 13.67 -3.53 1.26
N MET A 212 12.89 -2.49 1.47
CA MET A 212 11.83 -2.51 2.47
C MET A 212 10.78 -3.58 2.14
N LEU A 213 10.53 -4.48 3.09
CA LEU A 213 9.55 -5.57 2.95
C LEU A 213 8.16 -5.10 3.38
N LEU A 214 7.60 -4.16 2.62
CA LEU A 214 6.23 -3.66 2.76
C LEU A 214 5.57 -3.63 1.38
N HIS A 215 4.40 -4.29 1.27
CA HIS A 215 3.67 -4.43 0.03
C HIS A 215 2.17 -4.20 0.23
N ALA A 216 1.58 -3.32 -0.58
CA ALA A 216 0.13 -3.08 -0.63
C ALA A 216 -0.54 -4.24 -1.37
N CYS A 217 -1.06 -5.22 -0.62
CA CYS A 217 -1.53 -6.49 -1.20
C CYS A 217 -3.02 -6.51 -1.51
N MET A 218 -3.82 -5.60 -0.96
CA MET A 218 -5.26 -5.53 -1.22
C MET A 218 -5.74 -4.08 -1.24
N LEU A 219 -6.62 -3.79 -2.18
CA LEU A 219 -7.30 -2.51 -2.32
C LEU A 219 -8.77 -2.77 -2.68
N ASP A 220 -9.68 -2.36 -1.79
CA ASP A 220 -11.13 -2.44 -1.98
C ASP A 220 -11.69 -1.01 -1.98
N LEU A 221 -12.22 -0.59 -3.13
CA LEU A 221 -12.71 0.78 -3.34
C LEU A 221 -14.12 1.01 -2.78
N GLY A 222 -14.67 0.03 -2.06
CA GLY A 222 -15.99 0.10 -1.45
C GLY A 222 -17.12 -0.38 -2.35
N PRO A 223 -18.38 -0.29 -1.87
CA PRO A 223 -19.56 -0.77 -2.60
C PRO A 223 -19.81 0.05 -3.87
N ALA A 224 -20.57 -0.54 -4.79
CA ALA A 224 -21.06 0.17 -5.97
C ALA A 224 -22.04 1.27 -5.54
N GLU A 225 -21.64 2.53 -5.71
CA GLU A 225 -22.41 3.71 -5.29
C GLU A 225 -21.97 4.93 -6.11
N ASP A 226 -22.88 5.87 -6.35
CA ASP A 226 -22.61 7.15 -7.04
C ASP A 226 -21.93 7.02 -8.41
N GLY A 227 -22.21 5.92 -9.13
CA GLY A 227 -21.59 5.61 -10.41
C GLY A 227 -20.10 5.25 -10.30
N VAL A 228 -19.67 4.77 -9.14
CA VAL A 228 -18.39 4.09 -8.90
C VAL A 228 -18.70 2.61 -8.70
N PRO A 229 -18.22 1.69 -9.55
CA PRO A 229 -18.39 0.26 -9.36
C PRO A 229 -17.73 -0.26 -8.07
N ALA A 230 -18.17 -1.43 -7.62
CA ALA A 230 -17.47 -2.15 -6.57
C ALA A 230 -16.22 -2.80 -7.18
N TRP A 231 -15.04 -2.30 -6.82
CA TRP A 231 -13.77 -2.86 -7.25
C TRP A 231 -12.98 -3.35 -6.05
N ARG A 232 -12.47 -4.57 -6.17
CA ARG A 232 -11.50 -5.14 -5.25
C ARG A 232 -10.36 -5.78 -6.02
N PHE A 233 -9.14 -5.44 -5.64
CA PHE A 233 -7.92 -5.94 -6.27
C PHE A 233 -7.01 -6.56 -5.23
N GLU A 234 -6.27 -7.59 -5.65
CA GLU A 234 -5.28 -8.27 -4.82
C GLU A 234 -3.98 -8.46 -5.62
N SER A 235 -2.85 -8.30 -4.93
CA SER A 235 -1.51 -8.55 -5.45
C SER A 235 -0.69 -9.25 -4.36
N PRO A 236 -0.20 -10.47 -4.59
CA PRO A 236 0.58 -11.18 -3.58
C PRO A 236 1.93 -10.49 -3.34
N ALA A 237 2.34 -10.42 -2.08
CA ALA A 237 3.64 -9.87 -1.74
C ALA A 237 4.77 -10.73 -2.34
N PRO A 238 5.75 -10.16 -3.05
CA PRO A 238 6.82 -10.89 -3.74
C PRO A 238 7.99 -11.28 -2.82
N PHE A 239 7.74 -11.45 -1.53
CA PHE A 239 8.70 -11.86 -0.51
C PHE A 239 8.05 -12.68 0.59
#